data_8834c1610af1c691bfab5a11c718e5f4
#
_entry.id   8834c1610af1c691bfab5a11c718e5f4
#
_cell.length_a   1.000
_cell.length_b   1.000
_cell.length_c   1.000
_cell.angle_alpha   90.00
_cell.angle_beta   90.00
_cell.angle_gamma   90.00
#
_symmetry.space_group_name_H-M   'P 1'
#
loop_
_entity.id
_entity.type
_entity.pdbx_description
1 polymer ?
#
loop_
_entity_poly.entity_id
_entity_poly.type
_entity_poly.pdbx_seq_one_letter_code
_entity_poly.pdbx_strand_id
1 'polypeptide(L)'
;MRLSDYDLLFDLPHGECDGRGIDGVRTVTIRAGRSLEVMCHPITRLSAVAKREARERRTSPAVARLNMRNAQRHIMRLMEENFTGKAWVVTMTYAYPTEDYGLCNLRELSDEYEKRGLPWELDEMKRDVRNFLNKLRRRVKRETGRVEDLKWIMRYEEGKRPPAEGLPPRYHCHALIEGPGITREMIDECWPHGATRCGLFETENDGPARMARYICKEKAMGLTGRCWWSHSRNLKVPTPRVSDRKISRRRLSMIAADIRHSGREIFETLYPGYKLVELPDVRYSDFVSGCYIYARMRRRD
;
A
#
# COMPACT_ATOMS: atom_id res chain seq x y z
N MET A 1 0.86 -8.99 -21.95
CA MET A 1 1.78 -8.85 -20.84
C MET A 1 1.12 -7.93 -19.82
N ARG A 2 0.97 -8.35 -18.56
CA ARG A 2 0.34 -7.52 -17.52
C ARG A 2 1.32 -6.41 -17.12
N LEU A 3 0.83 -5.27 -16.61
CA LEU A 3 1.69 -4.17 -16.11
C LEU A 3 2.76 -4.67 -15.11
N SER A 4 2.41 -5.65 -14.28
CA SER A 4 3.32 -6.32 -13.34
C SER A 4 4.47 -7.08 -14.00
N ASP A 5 4.34 -7.50 -15.25
CA ASP A 5 5.38 -8.27 -15.93
C ASP A 5 6.53 -7.38 -16.40
N TYR A 6 6.27 -6.08 -16.66
CA TYR A 6 7.30 -5.11 -17.02
C TYR A 6 8.24 -4.81 -15.83
N ASP A 7 7.69 -4.67 -14.63
CA ASP A 7 8.51 -4.40 -13.43
C ASP A 7 9.52 -5.52 -13.14
N LEU A 8 9.21 -6.77 -13.55
CA LEU A 8 10.13 -7.91 -13.40
C LEU A 8 11.23 -7.96 -14.47
N LEU A 9 10.93 -7.42 -15.66
CA LEU A 9 11.93 -7.37 -16.73
C LEU A 9 12.97 -6.28 -16.50
N PHE A 10 12.65 -5.26 -15.71
CA PHE A 10 13.49 -4.10 -15.44
C PHE A 10 13.79 -4.01 -13.94
N ASP A 11 14.68 -4.83 -13.42
CA ASP A 11 15.05 -4.84 -12.00
C ASP A 11 16.48 -4.30 -11.73
N LEU A 12 17.22 -3.97 -12.77
CA LEU A 12 18.59 -3.47 -12.65
C LEU A 12 18.61 -1.94 -12.44
N PRO A 13 19.34 -1.44 -11.44
CA PRO A 13 19.44 -0.01 -11.16
C PRO A 13 20.33 0.75 -12.17
N HIS A 14 21.18 0.06 -12.89
CA HIS A 14 22.16 0.62 -13.83
C HIS A 14 22.09 -0.09 -15.18
N GLY A 15 22.37 0.63 -16.25
CA GLY A 15 22.37 0.15 -17.63
C GLY A 15 22.35 1.32 -18.61
N GLU A 16 22.26 1.03 -19.89
CA GLU A 16 22.17 2.04 -20.94
C GLU A 16 20.74 2.15 -21.51
N CYS A 17 20.31 3.38 -21.75
CA CYS A 17 19.04 3.67 -22.38
C CYS A 17 19.25 4.60 -23.58
N ASP A 18 19.79 4.07 -24.67
CA ASP A 18 20.01 4.84 -25.91
C ASP A 18 18.78 4.88 -26.83
N GLY A 19 17.72 4.16 -26.49
CA GLY A 19 16.48 4.08 -27.26
C GLY A 19 16.59 3.27 -28.55
N ARG A 20 17.75 2.67 -28.85
CA ARG A 20 17.89 1.78 -30.01
C ARG A 20 17.25 0.41 -29.71
N GLY A 21 16.76 -0.26 -30.75
CA GLY A 21 16.16 -1.59 -30.60
C GLY A 21 14.78 -1.63 -29.94
N ILE A 22 14.14 -0.48 -29.74
CA ILE A 22 12.74 -0.41 -29.27
C ILE A 22 11.81 0.15 -30.34
N ASP A 23 10.60 -0.40 -30.45
CA ASP A 23 9.58 0.03 -31.45
C ASP A 23 8.93 1.36 -31.04
N GLY A 24 8.84 1.63 -29.75
CA GLY A 24 8.22 2.83 -29.20
C GLY A 24 8.26 2.84 -27.67
N VAL A 25 7.51 3.77 -27.07
CA VAL A 25 7.39 3.90 -25.61
C VAL A 25 5.91 3.91 -25.25
N ARG A 26 5.48 2.95 -24.43
CA ARG A 26 4.17 2.95 -23.81
C ARG A 26 4.20 3.74 -22.51
N THR A 27 3.30 4.68 -22.40
CA THR A 27 3.10 5.48 -21.18
C THR A 27 1.79 5.06 -20.55
N VAL A 28 1.85 4.64 -19.29
CA VAL A 28 0.68 4.35 -18.46
C VAL A 28 0.57 5.42 -17.39
N THR A 29 -0.59 6.06 -17.32
CA THR A 29 -0.87 7.15 -16.39
C THR A 29 -2.01 6.75 -15.48
N ILE A 30 -1.84 6.92 -14.17
CA ILE A 30 -2.87 6.65 -13.16
C ILE A 30 -3.05 7.93 -12.32
N ARG A 31 -4.28 8.44 -12.26
CA ARG A 31 -4.66 9.56 -11.41
C ARG A 31 -5.45 9.04 -10.22
N ALA A 32 -5.07 9.50 -9.03
CA ALA A 32 -5.74 9.18 -7.78
C ALA A 32 -5.72 10.45 -6.89
N GLY A 33 -6.87 11.06 -6.67
CA GLY A 33 -6.97 12.32 -5.93
C GLY A 33 -6.02 13.40 -6.46
N ARG A 34 -5.06 13.84 -5.64
CA ARG A 34 -4.02 14.81 -6.01
C ARG A 34 -2.77 14.15 -6.61
N SER A 35 -2.66 12.83 -6.58
CA SER A 35 -1.51 12.08 -7.07
C SER A 35 -1.66 11.70 -8.54
N LEU A 36 -0.53 11.70 -9.26
CA LEU A 36 -0.39 11.24 -10.62
C LEU A 36 0.83 10.33 -10.72
N GLU A 37 0.61 9.09 -11.10
CA GLU A 37 1.70 8.17 -11.43
C GLU A 37 1.85 8.03 -12.93
N VAL A 38 3.10 8.02 -13.39
CA VAL A 38 3.45 7.83 -14.80
C VAL A 38 4.48 6.71 -14.90
N MET A 39 4.15 5.69 -15.67
CA MET A 39 5.04 4.56 -15.95
C MET A 39 5.34 4.54 -17.44
N CYS A 40 6.63 4.51 -17.80
CA CYS A 40 7.07 4.44 -19.19
C CYS A 40 7.74 3.10 -19.43
N HIS A 41 7.27 2.37 -20.43
CA HIS A 41 7.80 1.06 -20.82
C HIS A 41 8.24 1.10 -22.27
N PRO A 42 9.43 0.57 -22.61
CA PRO A 42 9.79 0.37 -24.00
C PRO A 42 8.85 -0.68 -24.64
N ILE A 43 8.40 -0.42 -25.85
CA ILE A 43 7.67 -1.40 -26.66
C ILE A 43 8.72 -2.18 -27.44
N THR A 44 8.84 -3.47 -27.16
CA THR A 44 9.82 -4.37 -27.79
C THR A 44 9.17 -5.68 -28.19
N ARG A 45 9.70 -6.27 -29.25
CA ARG A 45 9.36 -7.64 -29.66
C ARG A 45 10.37 -8.59 -29.02
N LEU A 46 10.10 -9.03 -27.81
CA LEU A 46 10.90 -10.07 -27.17
C LEU A 46 10.78 -11.38 -27.95
N SER A 47 11.92 -11.99 -28.26
CA SER A 47 11.97 -13.36 -28.79
C SER A 47 11.36 -14.34 -27.76
N ALA A 48 10.90 -15.50 -28.24
CA ALA A 48 10.41 -16.56 -27.35
C ALA A 48 11.50 -17.03 -26.36
N VAL A 49 12.76 -17.04 -26.81
CA VAL A 49 13.94 -17.39 -25.99
C VAL A 49 14.14 -16.37 -24.86
N ALA A 50 14.18 -15.07 -25.17
CA ALA A 50 14.33 -14.02 -24.15
C ALA A 50 13.20 -14.02 -23.11
N LYS A 51 11.96 -14.31 -23.54
CA LYS A 51 10.82 -14.47 -22.62
C LYS A 51 11.00 -15.65 -21.66
N ARG A 52 11.53 -16.76 -22.17
CA ARG A 52 11.80 -17.97 -21.37
C ARG A 52 12.91 -17.71 -20.37
N GLU A 53 14.06 -17.18 -20.78
CA GLU A 53 15.19 -16.84 -19.92
C GLU A 53 14.80 -15.84 -18.84
N ALA A 54 14.02 -14.79 -19.16
CA ALA A 54 13.51 -13.85 -18.19
C ALA A 54 12.59 -14.51 -17.13
N ARG A 55 11.84 -15.55 -17.50
CA ARG A 55 11.03 -16.33 -16.55
C ARG A 55 11.87 -17.22 -15.66
N GLU A 56 12.89 -17.89 -16.21
CA GLU A 56 13.77 -18.79 -15.48
C GLU A 56 14.64 -18.05 -14.44
N ARG A 57 15.02 -16.80 -14.72
CA ARG A 57 15.77 -15.95 -13.77
C ARG A 57 14.93 -15.32 -12.65
N ARG A 58 13.61 -15.50 -12.63
CA ARG A 58 12.73 -14.96 -11.58
C ARG A 58 13.01 -15.66 -10.26
N THR A 59 13.73 -14.99 -9.37
CA THR A 59 13.93 -15.49 -8.02
C THR A 59 12.72 -15.18 -7.13
N SER A 60 12.42 -16.05 -6.18
CA SER A 60 11.37 -15.82 -5.20
C SER A 60 11.50 -14.47 -4.46
N PRO A 61 12.71 -14.03 -4.04
CA PRO A 61 12.88 -12.70 -3.42
C PRO A 61 12.58 -11.52 -4.35
N ALA A 62 12.92 -11.60 -5.65
CA ALA A 62 12.61 -10.52 -6.60
C ALA A 62 11.10 -10.38 -6.81
N VAL A 63 10.40 -11.49 -6.93
CA VAL A 63 8.93 -11.53 -7.04
C VAL A 63 8.29 -10.98 -5.76
N ALA A 64 8.80 -11.32 -4.58
CA ALA A 64 8.30 -10.80 -3.31
C ALA A 64 8.46 -9.27 -3.21
N ARG A 65 9.65 -8.74 -3.57
CA ARG A 65 9.88 -7.28 -3.61
C ARG A 65 8.96 -6.57 -4.58
N LEU A 66 8.71 -7.15 -5.75
CA LEU A 66 7.78 -6.59 -6.72
C LEU A 66 6.34 -6.57 -6.19
N ASN A 67 5.87 -7.69 -5.65
CA ASN A 67 4.54 -7.78 -5.07
C ASN A 67 4.33 -6.75 -3.96
N MET A 68 5.34 -6.53 -3.12
CA MET A 68 5.32 -5.51 -2.08
C MET A 68 5.22 -4.10 -2.66
N ARG A 69 6.05 -3.75 -3.65
CA ARG A 69 5.98 -2.43 -4.34
C ARG A 69 4.61 -2.20 -4.96
N ASN A 70 4.08 -3.21 -5.64
CA ASN A 70 2.75 -3.12 -6.27
C ASN A 70 1.63 -2.97 -5.24
N ALA A 71 1.71 -3.67 -4.10
CA ALA A 71 0.77 -3.50 -3.00
C ALA A 71 0.86 -2.09 -2.40
N GLN A 72 2.07 -1.56 -2.16
CA GLN A 72 2.26 -0.19 -1.67
C GLN A 72 1.67 0.85 -2.61
N ARG A 73 1.95 0.76 -3.91
CA ARG A 73 1.38 1.66 -4.94
C ARG A 73 -0.14 1.55 -4.99
N HIS A 74 -0.68 0.33 -4.93
CA HIS A 74 -2.12 0.11 -4.94
C HIS A 74 -2.81 0.73 -3.73
N ILE A 75 -2.30 0.49 -2.52
CA ILE A 75 -2.85 1.07 -1.28
C ILE A 75 -2.73 2.60 -1.29
N MET A 76 -1.59 3.15 -1.73
CA MET A 76 -1.42 4.60 -1.86
C MET A 76 -2.48 5.22 -2.79
N ARG A 77 -2.75 4.60 -3.95
CA ARG A 77 -3.80 5.03 -4.88
C ARG A 77 -5.18 5.00 -4.25
N LEU A 78 -5.50 3.91 -3.52
CA LEU A 78 -6.76 3.79 -2.81
C LEU A 78 -6.91 4.90 -1.76
N MET A 79 -5.85 5.23 -1.03
CA MET A 79 -5.86 6.31 -0.04
C MET A 79 -6.06 7.67 -0.68
N GLU A 80 -5.29 8.00 -1.70
CA GLU A 80 -5.37 9.29 -2.42
C GLU A 80 -6.73 9.53 -3.07
N GLU A 81 -7.40 8.49 -3.56
CA GLU A 81 -8.70 8.60 -4.24
C GLU A 81 -9.88 8.66 -3.27
N ASN A 82 -9.76 8.06 -2.10
CA ASN A 82 -10.95 7.77 -1.28
C ASN A 82 -10.97 8.45 0.08
N PHE A 83 -9.84 8.93 0.59
CA PHE A 83 -9.73 9.44 1.95
C PHE A 83 -9.30 10.90 1.98
N THR A 84 -9.82 11.63 2.95
CA THR A 84 -9.54 13.05 3.17
C THR A 84 -8.81 13.26 4.50
N GLY A 85 -8.42 14.49 4.83
CA GLY A 85 -7.87 14.82 6.15
C GLY A 85 -8.85 14.63 7.32
N LYS A 86 -10.11 14.22 7.04
CA LYS A 86 -11.11 13.86 8.06
C LYS A 86 -11.08 12.38 8.42
N ALA A 87 -10.31 11.56 7.70
CA ALA A 87 -10.16 10.15 8.01
C ALA A 87 -9.39 9.95 9.32
N TRP A 88 -9.78 8.93 10.08
CA TRP A 88 -9.12 8.52 11.30
C TRP A 88 -8.07 7.45 11.03
N VAL A 89 -6.85 7.70 11.49
CA VAL A 89 -5.81 6.67 11.62
C VAL A 89 -5.97 6.07 13.01
N VAL A 90 -6.32 4.78 13.05
CA VAL A 90 -6.65 4.08 14.29
C VAL A 90 -5.70 2.92 14.51
N THR A 91 -5.16 2.80 15.71
CA THR A 91 -4.50 1.57 16.17
C THR A 91 -5.37 0.94 17.25
N MET A 92 -5.81 -0.28 17.02
CA MET A 92 -6.59 -1.09 17.96
C MET A 92 -5.70 -2.19 18.52
N THR A 93 -5.59 -2.26 19.84
CA THR A 93 -4.77 -3.24 20.55
C THR A 93 -5.62 -4.03 21.53
N TYR A 94 -5.26 -5.30 21.74
CA TYR A 94 -5.89 -6.11 22.78
C TYR A 94 -5.30 -5.80 24.15
N ALA A 95 -6.14 -5.77 25.19
CA ALA A 95 -5.68 -5.70 26.56
C ALA A 95 -5.13 -7.05 27.01
N TYR A 96 -4.09 -7.03 27.82
CA TYR A 96 -3.71 -8.19 28.60
C TYR A 96 -4.53 -8.22 29.87
N PRO A 97 -4.93 -9.40 30.36
CA PRO A 97 -5.66 -9.53 31.61
C PRO A 97 -4.72 -9.41 32.84
N THR A 98 -3.96 -8.30 32.95
CA THR A 98 -2.84 -8.21 33.88
C THR A 98 -3.12 -7.48 35.18
N GLU A 99 -4.03 -6.52 35.21
CA GLU A 99 -4.17 -5.65 36.39
C GLU A 99 -5.50 -5.77 37.13
N ASP A 100 -6.56 -6.12 36.44
CA ASP A 100 -7.90 -6.19 37.05
C ASP A 100 -8.25 -7.53 37.75
N TYR A 101 -7.38 -8.55 37.65
CA TYR A 101 -7.71 -9.92 38.07
C TYR A 101 -6.83 -10.49 39.17
N GLY A 102 -5.86 -9.75 39.66
CA GLY A 102 -5.00 -10.21 40.76
C GLY A 102 -4.16 -11.46 40.41
N LEU A 103 -3.95 -11.73 39.13
CA LEU A 103 -3.16 -12.86 38.69
C LEU A 103 -1.68 -12.63 38.96
N CYS A 104 -1.10 -13.52 39.75
CA CYS A 104 0.26 -13.39 40.25
C CYS A 104 1.31 -14.17 39.49
N ASN A 105 0.91 -15.02 38.51
CA ASN A 105 1.84 -15.87 37.77
C ASN A 105 1.46 -16.07 36.31
N LEU A 106 2.45 -16.39 35.47
CA LEU A 106 2.32 -16.53 34.03
C LEU A 106 1.41 -17.70 33.61
N ARG A 107 1.28 -18.72 34.43
CA ARG A 107 0.43 -19.88 34.15
C ARG A 107 -1.04 -19.52 34.28
N GLU A 108 -1.41 -18.79 35.31
CA GLU A 108 -2.77 -18.27 35.50
C GLU A 108 -3.15 -17.28 34.41
N LEU A 109 -2.22 -16.44 33.95
CA LEU A 109 -2.38 -15.58 32.80
C LEU A 109 -2.65 -16.37 31.52
N SER A 110 -1.92 -17.47 31.26
CA SER A 110 -2.13 -18.32 30.10
C SER A 110 -3.51 -18.96 30.10
N ASP A 111 -3.94 -19.51 31.25
CA ASP A 111 -5.25 -20.11 31.42
C ASP A 111 -6.39 -19.11 31.21
N GLU A 112 -6.21 -17.87 31.68
CA GLU A 112 -7.19 -16.80 31.49
C GLU A 112 -7.25 -16.32 30.03
N TYR A 113 -6.13 -16.34 29.31
CA TYR A 113 -6.10 -16.09 27.86
C TYR A 113 -6.94 -17.11 27.10
N GLU A 114 -6.80 -18.40 27.43
CA GLU A 114 -7.59 -19.47 26.83
C GLU A 114 -9.08 -19.31 27.12
N LYS A 115 -9.45 -18.99 28.34
CA LYS A 115 -10.85 -18.76 28.76
C LYS A 115 -11.50 -17.56 28.08
N ARG A 116 -10.76 -16.47 27.87
CA ARG A 116 -11.30 -15.24 27.26
C ARG A 116 -11.37 -15.27 25.76
N GLY A 117 -10.78 -16.27 25.11
CA GLY A 117 -10.76 -16.38 23.67
C GLY A 117 -10.07 -15.16 23.01
N LEU A 118 -8.94 -14.72 23.57
CA LEU A 118 -8.10 -13.73 22.92
C LEU A 118 -7.57 -14.32 21.61
N PRO A 119 -7.40 -13.51 20.55
CA PRO A 119 -7.02 -14.05 19.26
C PRO A 119 -5.57 -14.54 19.29
N TRP A 120 -5.43 -15.84 19.23
CA TRP A 120 -4.18 -16.54 19.03
C TRP A 120 -3.83 -16.65 17.55
N GLU A 121 -4.85 -16.44 16.70
CA GLU A 121 -4.76 -16.58 15.26
C GLU A 121 -5.28 -15.33 14.52
N LEU A 122 -4.72 -15.11 13.34
CA LEU A 122 -5.12 -14.00 12.46
C LEU A 122 -6.61 -14.01 12.12
N ASP A 123 -7.22 -15.17 11.99
CA ASP A 123 -8.63 -15.28 11.58
C ASP A 123 -9.60 -14.88 12.71
N GLU A 124 -9.21 -15.10 13.96
CA GLU A 124 -9.96 -14.59 15.12
C GLU A 124 -9.89 -13.06 15.18
N MET A 125 -8.71 -12.49 15.01
CA MET A 125 -8.56 -11.04 14.94
C MET A 125 -9.39 -10.44 13.81
N LYS A 126 -9.41 -11.06 12.63
CA LYS A 126 -10.27 -10.62 11.51
C LYS A 126 -11.75 -10.67 11.86
N ARG A 127 -12.18 -11.65 12.65
CA ARG A 127 -13.56 -11.75 13.15
C ARG A 127 -13.89 -10.59 14.08
N ASP A 128 -13.02 -10.26 15.04
CA ASP A 128 -13.24 -9.19 16.00
C ASP A 128 -13.25 -7.82 15.32
N VAL A 129 -12.34 -7.60 14.38
CA VAL A 129 -12.32 -6.38 13.55
C VAL A 129 -13.58 -6.27 12.69
N ARG A 130 -14.12 -7.37 12.18
CA ARG A 130 -15.41 -7.38 11.48
C ARG A 130 -16.56 -6.99 12.40
N ASN A 131 -16.55 -7.50 13.62
CA ASN A 131 -17.54 -7.15 14.64
C ASN A 131 -17.46 -5.66 15.01
N PHE A 132 -16.25 -5.12 15.20
CA PHE A 132 -16.01 -3.70 15.38
C PHE A 132 -16.60 -2.87 14.25
N LEU A 133 -16.29 -3.20 12.99
CA LEU A 133 -16.83 -2.50 11.81
C LEU A 133 -18.36 -2.55 11.76
N ASN A 134 -18.97 -3.67 12.12
CA ASN A 134 -20.41 -3.81 12.16
C ASN A 134 -21.04 -2.97 13.28
N LYS A 135 -20.40 -2.87 14.45
CA LYS A 135 -20.83 -1.98 15.54
C LYS A 135 -20.72 -0.52 15.13
N LEU A 136 -19.56 -0.12 14.58
CA LEU A 136 -19.33 1.24 14.11
C LEU A 136 -20.33 1.64 13.02
N ARG A 137 -20.59 0.77 12.04
CA ARG A 137 -21.59 1.00 10.99
C ARG A 137 -22.98 1.22 11.56
N ARG A 138 -23.41 0.40 12.53
CA ARG A 138 -24.70 0.57 13.20
C ARG A 138 -24.78 1.87 13.99
N ARG A 139 -23.67 2.28 14.64
CA ARG A 139 -23.58 3.53 15.37
C ARG A 139 -23.71 4.74 14.42
N VAL A 140 -22.93 4.77 13.34
CA VAL A 140 -22.97 5.81 12.32
C VAL A 140 -24.38 5.90 11.71
N LYS A 141 -25.02 4.77 11.36
CA LYS A 141 -26.39 4.75 10.86
C LYS A 141 -27.39 5.40 11.82
N ARG A 142 -27.30 5.06 13.09
CA ARG A 142 -28.20 5.60 14.12
C ARG A 142 -28.06 7.12 14.25
N GLU A 143 -26.86 7.65 14.17
CA GLU A 143 -26.60 9.07 14.42
C GLU A 143 -26.72 9.94 13.16
N THR A 144 -26.44 9.40 12.00
CA THR A 144 -26.38 10.20 10.76
C THR A 144 -27.39 9.78 9.69
N GLY A 145 -28.06 8.64 9.85
CA GLY A 145 -28.89 8.02 8.83
C GLY A 145 -28.12 7.44 7.63
N ARG A 146 -26.79 7.61 7.57
CA ARG A 146 -25.94 7.23 6.43
C ARG A 146 -25.01 6.07 6.81
N VAL A 147 -24.89 5.06 5.94
CA VAL A 147 -24.02 3.89 6.17
C VAL A 147 -23.09 3.61 5.01
N GLU A 148 -23.55 3.98 3.81
CA GLU A 148 -22.89 3.59 2.56
C GLU A 148 -21.54 4.26 2.37
N ASP A 149 -21.29 5.37 3.08
CA ASP A 149 -20.05 6.15 2.99
C ASP A 149 -18.93 5.69 3.94
N LEU A 150 -19.15 4.63 4.73
CA LEU A 150 -18.08 4.10 5.59
C LEU A 150 -17.02 3.41 4.77
N LYS A 151 -15.85 4.05 4.68
CA LYS A 151 -14.67 3.58 3.97
C LYS A 151 -13.59 3.18 4.97
N TRP A 152 -12.85 2.12 4.66
CA TRP A 152 -11.75 1.71 5.51
C TRP A 152 -10.69 0.91 4.75
N ILE A 153 -9.43 1.02 5.23
CA ILE A 153 -8.31 0.15 4.90
C ILE A 153 -7.72 -0.31 6.23
N MET A 154 -7.48 -1.61 6.39
CA MET A 154 -7.00 -2.21 7.62
C MET A 154 -5.81 -3.11 7.38
N ARG A 155 -4.88 -3.09 8.32
CA ARG A 155 -3.77 -4.00 8.42
C ARG A 155 -3.81 -4.72 9.75
N TYR A 156 -3.56 -6.01 9.71
CA TYR A 156 -3.40 -6.86 10.87
C TYR A 156 -1.91 -7.06 11.15
N GLU A 157 -1.49 -6.96 12.39
CA GLU A 157 -0.09 -7.12 12.78
C GLU A 157 0.02 -7.92 14.06
N GLU A 158 0.93 -8.89 14.06
CA GLU A 158 1.35 -9.59 15.26
C GLU A 158 2.40 -8.76 15.98
N GLY A 159 2.31 -8.63 17.30
CA GLY A 159 3.28 -7.91 18.11
C GLY A 159 4.68 -8.53 18.02
N LYS A 160 5.70 -7.70 18.15
CA LYS A 160 7.09 -8.14 18.00
C LYS A 160 7.65 -8.86 19.21
N ARG A 161 7.11 -8.59 20.37
CA ARG A 161 7.60 -9.11 21.67
C ARG A 161 6.42 -9.56 22.51
N PRO A 162 6.49 -10.73 23.11
CA PRO A 162 5.57 -11.10 24.16
C PRO A 162 5.80 -10.18 25.37
N PRO A 163 4.76 -9.88 26.17
CA PRO A 163 4.89 -9.03 27.36
C PRO A 163 5.71 -9.70 28.47
N ALA A 164 5.71 -11.03 28.49
CA ALA A 164 6.49 -11.86 29.40
C ALA A 164 6.81 -13.20 28.72
N GLU A 165 7.75 -13.94 29.29
CA GLU A 165 8.09 -15.29 28.84
C GLU A 165 6.87 -16.22 28.98
N GLY A 166 6.59 -16.98 27.93
CA GLY A 166 5.43 -17.90 27.88
C GLY A 166 4.11 -17.27 27.39
N LEU A 167 4.06 -15.95 27.19
CA LEU A 167 2.87 -15.31 26.60
C LEU A 167 3.04 -15.05 25.09
N PRO A 168 1.96 -15.11 24.30
CA PRO A 168 2.02 -14.83 22.89
C PRO A 168 2.23 -13.33 22.62
N PRO A 169 2.78 -12.97 21.46
CA PRO A 169 2.82 -11.59 21.00
C PRO A 169 1.41 -11.03 20.88
N ARG A 170 1.20 -9.82 21.36
CA ARG A 170 -0.09 -9.14 21.28
C ARG A 170 -0.41 -8.71 19.87
N TYR A 171 -1.53 -9.19 19.35
CA TYR A 171 -2.06 -8.72 18.06
C TYR A 171 -2.55 -7.28 18.14
N HIS A 172 -2.45 -6.56 17.04
CA HIS A 172 -3.02 -5.23 16.88
C HIS A 172 -3.40 -4.96 15.41
N CYS A 173 -4.34 -4.06 15.23
CA CYS A 173 -4.81 -3.64 13.91
C CYS A 173 -4.57 -2.15 13.71
N HIS A 174 -4.01 -1.82 12.55
CA HIS A 174 -3.94 -0.44 12.08
C HIS A 174 -5.01 -0.22 11.04
N ALA A 175 -5.80 0.83 11.20
CA ALA A 175 -6.90 1.15 10.33
C ALA A 175 -6.85 2.60 9.85
N LEU A 176 -7.25 2.83 8.62
CA LEU A 176 -7.67 4.13 8.11
C LEU A 176 -9.17 4.06 7.89
N ILE A 177 -9.94 4.92 8.55
CA ILE A 177 -11.40 4.86 8.56
C ILE A 177 -11.96 6.26 8.27
N GLU A 178 -12.88 6.36 7.32
CA GLU A 178 -13.62 7.59 7.04
C GLU A 178 -15.10 7.29 6.84
N GLY A 179 -15.95 8.13 7.42
CA GLY A 179 -17.38 8.05 7.28
C GLY A 179 -18.05 9.27 7.92
N PRO A 180 -19.35 9.50 7.64
CA PRO A 180 -20.08 10.65 8.15
C PRO A 180 -20.18 10.59 9.68
N GLY A 181 -19.81 11.68 10.36
CA GLY A 181 -20.01 11.85 11.80
C GLY A 181 -19.21 10.90 12.70
N ILE A 182 -18.20 10.22 12.19
CA ILE A 182 -17.35 9.34 13.04
C ILE A 182 -16.55 10.21 14.00
N THR A 183 -16.65 9.89 15.28
CA THR A 183 -15.87 10.51 16.34
C THR A 183 -14.91 9.50 16.96
N ARG A 184 -13.95 9.99 17.73
CA ARG A 184 -13.02 9.17 18.50
C ARG A 184 -13.76 8.28 19.50
N GLU A 185 -14.72 8.87 20.20
CA GLU A 185 -15.53 8.19 21.23
C GLU A 185 -16.29 7.01 20.63
N MET A 186 -16.87 7.18 19.41
CA MET A 186 -17.51 6.07 18.70
C MET A 186 -16.54 4.91 18.41
N ILE A 187 -15.31 5.24 18.01
CA ILE A 187 -14.28 4.24 17.74
C ILE A 187 -13.93 3.49 19.02
N ASP A 188 -13.69 4.22 20.11
CA ASP A 188 -13.32 3.66 21.43
C ASP A 188 -14.43 2.74 21.97
N GLU A 189 -15.69 3.18 21.97
CA GLU A 189 -16.86 2.40 22.41
C GLU A 189 -17.12 1.14 21.56
N CYS A 190 -16.74 1.17 20.28
CA CYS A 190 -16.96 0.03 19.38
C CYS A 190 -15.89 -1.06 19.53
N TRP A 191 -14.73 -0.77 20.16
CA TRP A 191 -13.64 -1.72 20.37
C TRP A 191 -13.55 -2.20 21.83
N PRO A 192 -14.23 -3.30 22.20
CA PRO A 192 -14.29 -3.76 23.59
C PRO A 192 -13.08 -4.59 24.03
N HIS A 193 -12.12 -4.88 23.13
CA HIS A 193 -11.05 -5.83 23.39
C HIS A 193 -9.77 -5.19 23.97
N GLY A 194 -9.76 -3.88 24.20
CA GLY A 194 -8.61 -3.18 24.75
C GLY A 194 -8.57 -1.71 24.34
N ALA A 195 -7.39 -1.16 24.12
CA ALA A 195 -7.20 0.25 23.87
C ALA A 195 -7.23 0.61 22.37
N THR A 196 -7.70 1.82 22.08
CA THR A 196 -7.56 2.43 20.76
C THR A 196 -6.69 3.68 20.83
N ARG A 197 -5.96 3.95 19.76
CA ARG A 197 -5.22 5.20 19.57
C ARG A 197 -5.63 5.81 18.24
N CYS A 198 -6.19 7.01 18.30
CA CYS A 198 -6.73 7.71 17.14
C CYS A 198 -5.92 8.96 16.81
N GLY A 199 -5.75 9.24 15.52
CA GLY A 199 -5.18 10.46 14.98
C GLY A 199 -5.82 10.78 13.62
N LEU A 200 -5.71 12.02 13.16
CA LEU A 200 -6.20 12.39 11.83
C LEU A 200 -5.21 11.96 10.74
N PHE A 201 -5.75 11.61 9.59
CA PHE A 201 -4.96 11.22 8.43
C PHE A 201 -4.29 12.44 7.78
N GLU A 202 -2.98 12.37 7.63
CA GLU A 202 -2.24 13.38 6.92
C GLU A 202 -2.28 13.13 5.41
N THR A 203 -2.93 14.01 4.67
CA THR A 203 -3.03 13.95 3.20
C THR A 203 -1.91 14.68 2.49
N GLU A 204 -1.22 15.60 3.19
CA GLU A 204 -0.07 16.36 2.69
C GLU A 204 1.26 15.65 3.03
N ASN A 205 2.38 16.27 2.65
CA ASN A 205 3.74 15.81 3.02
C ASN A 205 4.00 14.31 2.77
N ASP A 206 3.45 13.77 1.68
CA ASP A 206 3.56 12.36 1.31
C ASP A 206 2.90 11.38 2.31
N GLY A 207 1.92 11.85 3.09
CA GLY A 207 1.18 11.07 4.08
C GLY A 207 0.64 9.74 3.55
N PRO A 208 -0.11 9.72 2.41
CA PRO A 208 -0.61 8.48 1.82
C PRO A 208 0.48 7.46 1.48
N ALA A 209 1.62 7.90 0.93
CA ALA A 209 2.72 6.99 0.60
C ALA A 209 3.45 6.50 1.86
N ARG A 210 3.60 7.35 2.90
CA ARG A 210 4.14 6.91 4.20
C ARG A 210 3.26 5.84 4.83
N MET A 211 1.95 6.06 4.83
CA MET A 211 0.98 5.11 5.38
C MET A 211 0.94 3.81 4.56
N ALA A 212 1.01 3.89 3.22
CA ALA A 212 1.09 2.71 2.36
C ALA A 212 2.35 1.89 2.62
N ARG A 213 3.51 2.53 2.79
CA ARG A 213 4.75 1.85 3.20
C ARG A 213 4.62 1.20 4.57
N TYR A 214 3.96 1.88 5.51
CA TYR A 214 3.70 1.32 6.83
C TYR A 214 2.80 0.09 6.78
N ILE A 215 1.70 0.12 6.02
CA ILE A 215 0.78 -1.01 5.83
C ILE A 215 1.47 -2.20 5.16
N CYS A 216 2.40 -1.98 4.23
CA CYS A 216 3.09 -3.02 3.46
C CYS A 216 4.48 -3.38 3.98
N LYS A 217 4.80 -3.20 5.28
CA LYS A 217 6.10 -3.63 5.81
C LYS A 217 6.34 -5.14 5.64
N GLU A 218 7.57 -5.53 5.27
CA GLU A 218 7.95 -6.92 4.95
C GLU A 218 7.58 -7.96 6.02
N LYS A 219 7.70 -7.60 7.31
CA LYS A 219 7.40 -8.51 8.42
C LYS A 219 5.91 -8.90 8.54
N ALA A 220 5.03 -8.13 7.91
CA ALA A 220 3.61 -8.45 7.87
C ALA A 220 3.24 -9.37 6.71
N MET A 221 4.12 -9.51 5.74
CA MET A 221 3.96 -10.45 4.63
C MET A 221 4.69 -11.76 4.92
N GLY A 222 4.56 -12.27 6.15
CA GLY A 222 5.16 -13.54 6.51
C GLY A 222 5.00 -14.56 5.39
N LEU A 223 5.96 -15.43 5.22
CA LEU A 223 6.11 -16.47 4.17
C LEU A 223 4.88 -17.39 3.98
N THR A 224 3.78 -17.13 4.67
CA THR A 224 2.57 -17.96 4.75
C THR A 224 1.52 -17.68 3.67
N GLY A 225 1.73 -16.75 2.74
CA GLY A 225 0.75 -16.40 1.69
C GLY A 225 -0.56 -15.78 2.20
N ARG A 226 -0.69 -15.50 3.50
CA ARG A 226 -1.89 -14.90 4.11
C ARG A 226 -1.94 -13.40 3.87
N CYS A 227 -3.11 -12.88 3.52
CA CYS A 227 -3.33 -11.45 3.33
C CYS A 227 -3.48 -10.76 4.70
N TRP A 228 -2.49 -9.91 5.03
CA TRP A 228 -2.44 -9.16 6.28
C TRP A 228 -3.10 -7.78 6.21
N TRP A 229 -3.75 -7.47 5.12
CA TRP A 229 -4.52 -6.25 4.99
C TRP A 229 -5.82 -6.49 4.24
N SER A 230 -6.80 -5.62 4.45
CA SER A 230 -8.10 -5.66 3.80
C SER A 230 -8.67 -4.25 3.67
N HIS A 231 -9.67 -4.08 2.81
CA HIS A 231 -10.33 -2.80 2.61
C HIS A 231 -11.83 -2.95 2.33
N SER A 232 -12.56 -1.88 2.50
CA SER A 232 -13.98 -1.82 2.17
C SER A 232 -14.21 -1.92 0.66
N ARG A 233 -15.33 -2.54 0.25
CA ARG A 233 -15.66 -2.78 -1.16
C ARG A 233 -16.12 -1.54 -1.92
N ASN A 234 -16.50 -0.47 -1.22
CA ASN A 234 -16.97 0.78 -1.79
C ASN A 234 -15.84 1.78 -2.14
N LEU A 235 -14.57 1.36 -2.07
CA LEU A 235 -13.48 2.22 -2.52
C LEU A 235 -13.46 2.31 -4.05
N LYS A 236 -13.30 3.52 -4.55
CA LYS A 236 -13.04 3.78 -5.96
C LYS A 236 -11.61 3.34 -6.30
N VAL A 237 -11.46 2.54 -7.33
CA VAL A 237 -10.16 2.08 -7.83
C VAL A 237 -9.77 2.94 -9.03
N PRO A 238 -8.66 3.70 -8.95
CA PRO A 238 -8.19 4.50 -10.08
C PRO A 238 -7.83 3.63 -11.29
N THR A 239 -8.31 4.02 -12.47
CA THR A 239 -8.09 3.28 -13.71
C THR A 239 -6.89 3.81 -14.49
N PRO A 240 -6.04 2.93 -15.05
CA PRO A 240 -4.91 3.34 -15.88
C PRO A 240 -5.37 3.86 -17.24
N ARG A 241 -4.71 4.91 -17.73
CA ARG A 241 -4.80 5.39 -19.12
C ARG A 241 -3.51 5.09 -19.84
N VAL A 242 -3.61 4.48 -21.03
CA VAL A 242 -2.47 4.04 -21.82
C VAL A 242 -2.32 4.91 -23.05
N SER A 243 -1.08 5.27 -23.41
CA SER A 243 -0.74 6.01 -24.62
C SER A 243 0.64 5.58 -25.13
N ASP A 244 0.74 5.26 -26.41
CA ASP A 244 2.00 4.92 -27.08
C ASP A 244 2.63 6.14 -27.81
N ARG A 245 2.01 7.32 -27.65
CA ARG A 245 2.45 8.58 -28.32
C ARG A 245 2.89 9.69 -27.36
N LYS A 246 2.76 9.48 -26.05
CA LYS A 246 2.99 10.54 -25.05
C LYS A 246 4.47 10.85 -24.87
N ILE A 247 5.31 9.82 -24.82
CA ILE A 247 6.77 9.94 -24.68
C ILE A 247 7.44 9.25 -25.86
N SER A 248 8.31 9.97 -26.57
CA SER A 248 9.12 9.43 -27.65
C SER A 248 10.34 8.68 -27.10
N ARG A 249 10.96 7.83 -27.94
CA ARG A 249 12.24 7.15 -27.63
C ARG A 249 13.33 8.15 -27.21
N ARG A 250 13.46 9.27 -27.95
CA ARG A 250 14.41 10.34 -27.63
C ARG A 250 14.17 10.92 -26.23
N ARG A 251 12.90 11.22 -25.88
CA ARG A 251 12.58 11.73 -24.54
C ARG A 251 12.86 10.72 -23.46
N LEU A 252 12.59 9.43 -23.70
CA LEU A 252 12.92 8.36 -22.75
C LEU A 252 14.41 8.35 -22.43
N SER A 253 15.28 8.39 -23.47
CA SER A 253 16.73 8.43 -23.31
C SER A 253 17.20 9.70 -22.60
N MET A 254 16.62 10.88 -22.91
CA MET A 254 16.96 12.13 -22.23
C MET A 254 16.62 12.08 -20.74
N ILE A 255 15.47 11.52 -20.36
CA ILE A 255 15.10 11.35 -18.96
C ILE A 255 16.08 10.42 -18.25
N ALA A 256 16.47 9.31 -18.89
CA ALA A 256 17.39 8.35 -18.31
C ALA A 256 18.80 8.90 -18.14
N ALA A 257 19.27 9.72 -19.09
CA ALA A 257 20.60 10.33 -19.05
C ALA A 257 20.71 11.45 -17.99
N ASP A 258 19.66 12.23 -17.78
CA ASP A 258 19.63 13.29 -16.78
C ASP A 258 18.28 13.35 -16.08
N ILE A 259 18.15 12.55 -15.05
CA ILE A 259 16.91 12.42 -14.26
C ILE A 259 16.58 13.70 -13.52
N ARG A 260 17.58 14.46 -13.08
CA ARG A 260 17.41 15.62 -12.20
C ARG A 260 16.86 16.84 -12.93
N HIS A 261 17.38 17.13 -14.11
CA HIS A 261 16.98 18.31 -14.90
C HIS A 261 16.04 17.89 -16.03
N SER A 262 16.52 17.17 -17.02
CA SER A 262 15.71 16.76 -18.18
C SER A 262 14.53 15.91 -17.80
N GLY A 263 14.68 15.02 -16.82
CA GLY A 263 13.58 14.19 -16.32
C GLY A 263 12.47 15.04 -15.69
N ARG A 264 12.83 15.99 -14.84
CA ARG A 264 11.88 16.92 -14.22
C ARG A 264 11.16 17.77 -15.25
N GLU A 265 11.93 18.43 -16.13
CA GLU A 265 11.40 19.33 -17.16
C GLU A 265 10.41 18.61 -18.08
N ILE A 266 10.78 17.42 -18.56
CA ILE A 266 9.92 16.65 -19.47
C ILE A 266 8.60 16.24 -18.79
N PHE A 267 8.65 15.73 -17.56
CA PHE A 267 7.43 15.32 -16.86
C PHE A 267 6.54 16.51 -16.51
N GLU A 268 7.08 17.61 -15.99
CA GLU A 268 6.29 18.78 -15.62
C GLU A 268 5.72 19.51 -16.85
N THR A 269 6.40 19.45 -18.00
CA THR A 269 5.87 19.95 -19.29
C THR A 269 4.74 19.05 -19.83
N LEU A 270 4.89 17.73 -19.74
CA LEU A 270 3.88 16.77 -20.24
C LEU A 270 2.61 16.72 -19.38
N TYR A 271 2.73 17.10 -18.13
CA TYR A 271 1.63 17.08 -17.15
C TYR A 271 1.52 18.45 -16.43
N PRO A 272 1.06 19.49 -17.16
CA PRO A 272 0.90 20.82 -16.60
C PRO A 272 -0.06 20.76 -15.39
N GLY A 273 0.27 21.54 -14.35
CA GLY A 273 -0.45 21.52 -13.07
C GLY A 273 0.00 20.42 -12.09
N TYR A 274 1.01 19.62 -12.45
CA TYR A 274 1.65 18.66 -11.55
C TYR A 274 3.13 18.99 -11.37
N LYS A 275 3.69 18.64 -10.21
CA LYS A 275 5.13 18.68 -9.90
C LYS A 275 5.60 17.28 -9.47
N LEU A 276 6.84 16.94 -9.76
CA LEU A 276 7.46 15.71 -9.27
C LEU A 276 7.57 15.75 -7.73
N VAL A 277 7.17 14.65 -7.08
CA VAL A 277 7.31 14.44 -5.63
C VAL A 277 8.74 14.03 -5.28
N GLU A 278 9.32 13.19 -6.14
CA GLU A 278 10.66 12.64 -6.00
C GLU A 278 11.27 12.44 -7.38
N LEU A 279 12.56 12.16 -7.44
CA LEU A 279 13.22 11.82 -8.71
C LEU A 279 12.58 10.55 -9.29
N PRO A 280 12.39 10.49 -10.61
CA PRO A 280 11.89 9.28 -11.26
C PRO A 280 12.80 8.07 -11.00
N ASP A 281 12.18 6.91 -10.72
CA ASP A 281 12.89 5.63 -10.61
C ASP A 281 13.13 5.09 -12.03
N VAL A 282 14.39 4.97 -12.43
CA VAL A 282 14.81 4.44 -13.74
C VAL A 282 15.42 3.06 -13.55
N ARG A 283 14.95 2.10 -14.31
CA ARG A 283 15.40 0.71 -14.24
C ARG A 283 15.70 0.14 -15.61
N TYR A 284 16.66 -0.74 -15.65
CA TYR A 284 17.22 -1.35 -16.85
C TYR A 284 17.01 -2.87 -16.84
N SER A 285 17.23 -3.49 -17.97
CA SER A 285 17.07 -4.93 -18.16
C SER A 285 18.20 -5.47 -19.05
N ASP A 286 18.72 -6.66 -18.72
CA ASP A 286 19.63 -7.39 -19.60
C ASP A 286 18.94 -7.98 -20.83
N PHE A 287 17.62 -8.02 -20.84
CA PHE A 287 16.84 -8.70 -21.90
C PHE A 287 16.20 -7.76 -22.90
N VAL A 288 16.07 -6.48 -22.55
CA VAL A 288 15.30 -5.50 -23.30
C VAL A 288 16.09 -4.20 -23.38
N SER A 289 16.30 -3.71 -24.61
CA SER A 289 16.83 -2.38 -24.82
C SER A 289 15.90 -1.30 -24.27
N GLY A 290 16.46 -0.18 -23.83
CA GLY A 290 15.73 0.93 -23.22
C GLY A 290 15.61 0.75 -21.71
N CYS A 291 14.76 1.56 -21.11
CA CYS A 291 14.56 1.57 -19.67
C CYS A 291 13.08 1.67 -19.30
N TYR A 292 12.78 1.19 -18.11
CA TYR A 292 11.53 1.47 -17.42
C TYR A 292 11.68 2.72 -16.57
N ILE A 293 10.71 3.62 -16.62
CA ILE A 293 10.69 4.81 -15.78
C ILE A 293 9.38 4.84 -15.00
N TYR A 294 9.49 5.07 -13.70
CA TYR A 294 8.36 5.36 -12.83
C TYR A 294 8.52 6.75 -12.23
N ALA A 295 7.53 7.62 -12.46
CA ALA A 295 7.49 8.96 -11.90
C ALA A 295 6.21 9.14 -11.08
N ARG A 296 6.35 9.76 -9.92
CA ARG A 296 5.24 10.14 -9.06
C ARG A 296 5.19 11.67 -8.98
N MET A 297 4.02 12.20 -9.28
CA MET A 297 3.76 13.63 -9.33
C MET A 297 2.57 13.97 -8.43
N ARG A 298 2.52 15.21 -7.97
CA ARG A 298 1.43 15.76 -7.17
C ARG A 298 0.90 17.02 -7.82
N ARG A 299 -0.42 17.20 -7.79
CA ARG A 299 -1.09 18.39 -8.29
C ARG A 299 -0.56 19.62 -7.55
N ARG A 300 -0.25 20.67 -8.29
CA ARG A 300 0.06 21.99 -7.73
C ARG A 300 -1.23 22.60 -7.19
N ASP A 301 -1.13 23.28 -6.06
CA ASP A 301 -2.24 24.05 -5.49
C ASP A 301 -2.58 25.24 -6.36
#